data_2ad89d00643eb3aec87d6404a207e621
#
_entry.id   2ad89d00643eb3aec87d6404a207e621
#
_cell.length_a   1.000
_cell.length_b   1.000
_cell.length_c   1.000
_cell.angle_alpha   90.00
_cell.angle_beta   90.00
_cell.angle_gamma   90.00
#
_symmetry.space_group_name_H-M   'P 1'
#
loop_
_entity.id
_entity.type
_entity.pdbx_description
1 polymer ?
#
loop_
_entity_poly.entity_id
_entity_poly.type
_entity_poly.pdbx_seq_one_letter_code
_entity_poly.pdbx_strand_id
1 'polypeptide(L)'
;MTRALPFALSLLIAFETLPLCAASDPRATLLADLEAQGPRLDSVALSLWDWAEVGYQEVKSSALLQDTLQDAGFRVTPGVAGMPTAFVAEYGEGGPVLGILAEFDALPGITQTASPERMLRQDRQAGHACGHHLFGTGSVGAAIALKNLMAEQGLPGRLRVYGTPAEEGGSGKVYMVRAGLFEDADVVLHWHAGDRNAANPATSLANKSARVRFYGQSAHAAAAPERGRSALDGVEAMTFMVNLMREHVPERTRMHYVITSGGKAPNVVPDFAEVYLYVRHPEASVLAGLWDRVLDTAQAAALGTGTEVELEVMHGNHALLPNETLARAMHRNLSAVGGYRYSEAELAFALTIEESFGDRPSELGLEQTVLPLRFDGGAGSTDVGDVSWVVPTTGLRTATWVPGTSAHSWQAIAAGGTSIG
;
A
#
# COMPACT_ATOMS: atom_id res chain seq x y z
N MET A 1 -89.80 -12.46 -43.00
CA MET A 1 -89.17 -11.89 -41.80
C MET A 1 -88.07 -12.85 -41.39
N THR A 2 -86.88 -12.63 -41.88
CA THR A 2 -85.69 -13.46 -41.65
C THR A 2 -84.66 -12.63 -40.92
N ARG A 3 -84.35 -12.97 -39.66
CA ARG A 3 -83.34 -12.37 -38.85
C ARG A 3 -81.97 -13.03 -39.12
N ALA A 4 -80.97 -12.23 -39.50
CA ALA A 4 -79.57 -12.61 -39.65
C ALA A 4 -78.85 -12.48 -38.29
N LEU A 5 -78.11 -13.51 -37.87
CA LEU A 5 -77.16 -13.50 -36.75
C LEU A 5 -75.80 -12.95 -37.29
N PRO A 6 -75.06 -12.18 -36.49
CA PRO A 6 -73.71 -11.83 -36.81
C PRO A 6 -72.73 -12.89 -36.23
N PHE A 7 -71.78 -13.32 -37.09
CA PHE A 7 -70.62 -14.11 -36.71
C PHE A 7 -69.59 -13.19 -35.99
N ALA A 8 -69.29 -13.51 -34.74
CA ALA A 8 -68.17 -12.88 -34.03
C ALA A 8 -66.89 -13.68 -34.25
N LEU A 9 -65.93 -13.08 -34.94
CA LEU A 9 -64.60 -13.61 -35.19
C LEU A 9 -63.71 -13.24 -33.98
N SER A 10 -63.42 -14.27 -33.12
CA SER A 10 -62.51 -14.08 -31.98
C SER A 10 -61.08 -14.23 -32.50
N LEU A 11 -60.32 -13.12 -32.48
CA LEU A 11 -58.89 -13.07 -32.75
C LEU A 11 -58.13 -13.49 -31.46
N LEU A 12 -57.61 -14.71 -31.43
CA LEU A 12 -56.67 -15.16 -30.40
C LEU A 12 -55.30 -14.54 -30.70
N ILE A 13 -54.91 -13.53 -29.92
CA ILE A 13 -53.54 -13.01 -29.88
C ILE A 13 -52.74 -13.96 -28.96
N ALA A 14 -51.90 -14.78 -29.55
CA ALA A 14 -50.90 -15.58 -28.83
C ALA A 14 -49.81 -14.63 -28.37
N PHE A 15 -49.77 -14.30 -27.07
CA PHE A 15 -48.59 -13.68 -26.45
C PHE A 15 -47.51 -14.76 -26.34
N GLU A 16 -46.56 -14.75 -27.26
CA GLU A 16 -45.30 -15.46 -27.05
C GLU A 16 -44.56 -14.77 -25.88
N THR A 17 -44.56 -15.47 -24.74
CA THR A 17 -43.69 -15.08 -23.63
C THR A 17 -42.26 -15.38 -24.01
N LEU A 18 -41.52 -14.33 -24.50
CA LEU A 18 -40.08 -14.41 -24.58
C LEU A 18 -39.55 -14.78 -23.20
N PRO A 19 -38.64 -15.75 -23.07
CA PRO A 19 -38.02 -16.06 -21.80
C PRO A 19 -37.25 -14.81 -21.33
N LEU A 20 -37.65 -14.28 -20.19
CA LEU A 20 -36.89 -13.29 -19.48
C LEU A 20 -35.54 -13.95 -19.13
N CYS A 21 -34.51 -13.67 -19.92
CA CYS A 21 -33.15 -14.08 -19.55
C CYS A 21 -32.90 -13.47 -18.17
N ALA A 22 -32.83 -14.30 -17.14
CA ALA A 22 -32.43 -13.85 -15.82
C ALA A 22 -31.04 -13.23 -15.97
N ALA A 23 -30.93 -11.91 -15.74
CA ALA A 23 -29.65 -11.24 -15.77
C ALA A 23 -28.73 -11.96 -14.78
N SER A 24 -27.59 -12.43 -15.25
CA SER A 24 -26.58 -13.07 -14.40
C SER A 24 -26.18 -12.09 -13.28
N ASP A 25 -25.97 -12.61 -12.08
CA ASP A 25 -25.47 -11.78 -10.98
C ASP A 25 -24.14 -11.16 -11.41
N PRO A 26 -24.01 -9.82 -11.47
CA PRO A 26 -22.78 -9.16 -11.92
C PRO A 26 -21.54 -9.59 -11.13
N ARG A 27 -21.72 -9.99 -9.86
CA ARG A 27 -20.62 -10.52 -9.03
C ARG A 27 -20.15 -11.89 -9.51
N ALA A 28 -21.05 -12.76 -9.87
CA ALA A 28 -20.68 -14.07 -10.40
C ALA A 28 -19.91 -13.95 -11.72
N THR A 29 -20.31 -13.01 -12.59
CA THR A 29 -19.59 -12.70 -13.82
C THR A 29 -18.19 -12.20 -13.54
N LEU A 30 -18.02 -11.22 -12.61
CA LEU A 30 -16.72 -10.68 -12.22
C LEU A 30 -15.79 -11.74 -11.63
N LEU A 31 -16.31 -12.59 -10.73
CA LEU A 31 -15.51 -13.65 -10.11
C LEU A 31 -15.07 -14.71 -11.13
N ALA A 32 -15.96 -15.09 -12.06
CA ALA A 32 -15.61 -16.03 -13.12
C ALA A 32 -14.55 -15.46 -14.08
N ASP A 33 -14.63 -14.18 -14.40
CA ASP A 33 -13.61 -13.50 -15.23
C ASP A 33 -12.26 -13.43 -14.52
N LEU A 34 -12.24 -13.10 -13.23
CA LEU A 34 -11.01 -13.10 -12.41
C LEU A 34 -10.40 -14.51 -12.31
N GLU A 35 -11.20 -15.54 -12.11
CA GLU A 35 -10.73 -16.92 -12.08
C GLU A 35 -10.10 -17.35 -13.42
N ALA A 36 -10.70 -16.95 -14.53
CA ALA A 36 -10.15 -17.20 -15.87
C ALA A 36 -8.83 -16.47 -16.12
N GLN A 37 -8.63 -15.31 -15.51
CA GLN A 37 -7.38 -14.54 -15.59
C GLN A 37 -6.30 -15.02 -14.60
N GLY A 38 -6.64 -15.87 -13.62
CA GLY A 38 -5.76 -16.30 -12.53
C GLY A 38 -4.34 -16.64 -12.98
N PRO A 39 -4.12 -17.57 -13.94
CA PRO A 39 -2.76 -17.94 -14.36
C PRO A 39 -1.92 -16.79 -14.91
N ARG A 40 -2.56 -15.79 -15.56
CA ARG A 40 -1.86 -14.58 -16.03
C ARG A 40 -1.51 -13.67 -14.88
N LEU A 41 -2.42 -13.45 -13.95
CA LEU A 41 -2.23 -12.61 -12.78
C LEU A 41 -1.15 -13.20 -11.86
N ASP A 42 -1.15 -14.52 -11.65
CA ASP A 42 -0.10 -15.21 -10.90
C ASP A 42 1.28 -14.96 -11.52
N SER A 43 1.39 -15.06 -12.86
CA SER A 43 2.65 -14.78 -13.55
C SER A 43 3.11 -13.34 -13.37
N VAL A 44 2.19 -12.36 -13.38
CA VAL A 44 2.51 -10.96 -13.13
C VAL A 44 2.97 -10.76 -11.69
N ALA A 45 2.21 -11.25 -10.71
CA ALA A 45 2.53 -11.12 -9.29
C ALA A 45 3.90 -11.75 -8.95
N LEU A 46 4.16 -12.96 -9.43
CA LEU A 46 5.44 -13.65 -9.19
C LEU A 46 6.62 -12.97 -9.91
N SER A 47 6.40 -12.32 -11.06
CA SER A 47 7.42 -11.52 -11.73
C SER A 47 7.80 -10.29 -10.90
N LEU A 48 6.83 -9.53 -10.40
CA LEU A 48 7.07 -8.40 -9.50
C LEU A 48 7.76 -8.86 -8.21
N TRP A 49 7.27 -9.96 -7.62
CA TRP A 49 7.86 -10.56 -6.42
C TRP A 49 9.33 -10.93 -6.65
N ASP A 50 9.63 -11.48 -7.82
CA ASP A 50 10.99 -11.89 -8.17
C ASP A 50 11.91 -10.69 -8.42
N TRP A 51 11.45 -9.62 -9.05
CA TRP A 51 12.26 -8.41 -9.29
C TRP A 51 12.49 -7.59 -8.03
N ALA A 52 11.49 -7.45 -7.19
CA ALA A 52 11.52 -6.73 -5.92
C ALA A 52 12.21 -5.34 -6.04
N GLU A 53 11.76 -4.55 -7.00
CA GLU A 53 12.29 -3.22 -7.28
C GLU A 53 11.83 -2.22 -6.21
N VAL A 54 12.76 -1.41 -5.71
CA VAL A 54 12.45 -0.42 -4.66
C VAL A 54 11.89 0.86 -5.26
N GLY A 55 11.27 1.68 -4.41
CA GLY A 55 10.58 2.91 -4.79
C GLY A 55 11.38 3.82 -5.73
N TYR A 56 10.70 4.34 -6.74
CA TYR A 56 11.20 5.12 -7.88
C TYR A 56 12.14 4.36 -8.84
N GLN A 57 12.40 3.09 -8.60
CA GLN A 57 13.23 2.23 -9.42
C GLN A 57 12.46 1.03 -9.99
N GLU A 58 11.14 1.02 -9.87
CA GLU A 58 10.23 -0.05 -10.27
C GLU A 58 10.01 -0.09 -11.79
N VAL A 59 11.08 -0.08 -12.56
CA VAL A 59 11.01 0.08 -14.03
C VAL A 59 10.33 -1.11 -14.70
N LYS A 60 10.71 -2.34 -14.32
CA LYS A 60 10.15 -3.56 -14.90
C LYS A 60 8.73 -3.81 -14.37
N SER A 61 8.53 -3.60 -13.09
CA SER A 61 7.24 -3.80 -12.42
C SER A 61 6.19 -2.86 -13.00
N SER A 62 6.52 -1.56 -13.13
CA SER A 62 5.66 -0.58 -13.75
C SER A 62 5.35 -0.92 -15.21
N ALA A 63 6.37 -1.28 -16.01
CA ALA A 63 6.19 -1.63 -17.41
C ALA A 63 5.26 -2.84 -17.58
N LEU A 64 5.44 -3.91 -16.79
CA LEU A 64 4.61 -5.11 -16.86
C LEU A 64 3.14 -4.82 -16.52
N LEU A 65 2.87 -4.01 -15.49
CA LEU A 65 1.51 -3.60 -15.14
C LEU A 65 0.87 -2.73 -16.24
N GLN A 66 1.64 -1.80 -16.83
CA GLN A 66 1.20 -0.97 -17.96
C GLN A 66 0.87 -1.83 -19.18
N ASP A 67 1.76 -2.75 -19.58
CA ASP A 67 1.57 -3.65 -20.71
C ASP A 67 0.33 -4.54 -20.48
N THR A 68 0.13 -5.04 -19.26
CA THR A 68 -1.03 -5.87 -18.90
C THR A 68 -2.34 -5.11 -19.07
N LEU A 69 -2.39 -3.83 -18.70
CA LEU A 69 -3.56 -2.97 -18.89
C LEU A 69 -3.75 -2.54 -20.34
N GLN A 70 -2.68 -2.25 -21.06
CA GLN A 70 -2.72 -1.88 -22.47
C GLN A 70 -3.23 -3.03 -23.34
N ASP A 71 -2.75 -4.26 -23.10
CA ASP A 71 -3.24 -5.47 -23.74
C ASP A 71 -4.73 -5.70 -23.49
N ALA A 72 -5.22 -5.31 -22.30
CA ALA A 72 -6.64 -5.37 -21.97
C ALA A 72 -7.47 -4.23 -22.55
N GLY A 73 -6.86 -3.28 -23.27
CA GLY A 73 -7.53 -2.19 -23.97
C GLY A 73 -7.66 -0.89 -23.16
N PHE A 74 -6.90 -0.70 -22.11
CA PHE A 74 -6.77 0.59 -21.42
C PHE A 74 -5.85 1.52 -22.21
N ARG A 75 -6.14 2.82 -22.17
CA ARG A 75 -5.24 3.86 -22.63
C ARG A 75 -4.28 4.24 -21.51
N VAL A 76 -3.00 3.89 -21.66
CA VAL A 76 -1.97 4.11 -20.64
C VAL A 76 -1.21 5.42 -20.91
N THR A 77 -1.04 6.23 -19.87
CA THR A 77 -0.21 7.44 -19.85
C THR A 77 0.91 7.23 -18.83
N PRO A 78 2.14 6.93 -19.26
CA PRO A 78 3.29 6.73 -18.38
C PRO A 78 3.92 8.04 -17.92
N GLY A 79 4.75 7.98 -16.88
CA GLY A 79 5.61 9.10 -16.43
C GLY A 79 4.84 10.27 -15.83
N VAL A 80 3.65 10.03 -15.30
CA VAL A 80 2.80 11.08 -14.71
C VAL A 80 3.43 11.68 -13.45
N ALA A 81 3.07 12.93 -13.15
CA ALA A 81 3.59 13.67 -11.98
C ALA A 81 5.12 13.77 -11.94
N GLY A 82 5.80 13.65 -13.10
CA GLY A 82 7.26 13.71 -13.18
C GLY A 82 7.99 12.46 -12.64
N MET A 83 7.28 11.39 -12.35
CA MET A 83 7.82 10.12 -11.87
C MET A 83 7.83 9.08 -13.01
N PRO A 84 9.01 8.62 -13.49
CA PRO A 84 9.10 7.71 -14.65
C PRO A 84 8.32 6.40 -14.47
N THR A 85 8.19 5.90 -13.25
CA THR A 85 7.51 4.64 -12.92
C THR A 85 6.03 4.80 -12.58
N ALA A 86 5.53 6.05 -12.41
CA ALA A 86 4.11 6.32 -12.23
C ALA A 86 3.35 6.29 -13.56
N PHE A 87 2.10 5.83 -13.53
CA PHE A 87 1.24 5.84 -14.71
C PHE A 87 -0.24 6.01 -14.34
N VAL A 88 -1.03 6.39 -15.34
CA VAL A 88 -2.49 6.36 -15.29
C VAL A 88 -2.98 5.57 -16.49
N ALA A 89 -3.82 4.56 -16.24
CA ALA A 89 -4.50 3.78 -17.28
C ALA A 89 -6.01 4.04 -17.23
N GLU A 90 -6.63 4.38 -18.34
CA GLU A 90 -8.04 4.78 -18.40
C GLU A 90 -8.83 3.98 -19.42
N TYR A 91 -10.06 3.61 -19.05
CA TYR A 91 -11.05 2.97 -19.93
C TYR A 91 -12.43 3.59 -19.74
N GLY A 92 -13.23 3.63 -20.81
CA GLY A 92 -14.60 4.14 -20.82
C GLY A 92 -14.71 5.63 -21.06
N GLU A 93 -15.95 6.12 -21.13
CA GLU A 93 -16.28 7.51 -21.41
C GLU A 93 -17.50 7.97 -20.61
N GLY A 94 -17.60 9.28 -20.39
CA GLY A 94 -18.72 9.90 -19.66
C GLY A 94 -18.84 9.39 -18.23
N GLY A 95 -20.01 9.55 -17.61
CA GLY A 95 -20.38 9.03 -16.29
C GLY A 95 -19.39 9.33 -15.15
N PRO A 96 -19.52 8.64 -14.01
CA PRO A 96 -18.59 8.79 -12.90
C PRO A 96 -17.21 8.22 -13.22
N VAL A 97 -16.20 8.75 -12.55
CA VAL A 97 -14.81 8.28 -12.60
C VAL A 97 -14.51 7.46 -11.35
N LEU A 98 -14.32 6.16 -11.54
CA LEU A 98 -13.87 5.25 -10.48
C LEU A 98 -12.36 5.02 -10.61
N GLY A 99 -11.62 5.45 -9.61
CA GLY A 99 -10.19 5.22 -9.47
C GLY A 99 -9.87 3.94 -8.70
N ILE A 100 -8.82 3.24 -9.11
CA ILE A 100 -8.24 2.11 -8.37
C ILE A 100 -6.74 2.39 -8.23
N LEU A 101 -6.22 2.35 -7.00
CA LEU A 101 -4.79 2.48 -6.75
C LEU A 101 -4.08 1.15 -6.98
N ALA A 102 -2.84 1.21 -7.42
CA ALA A 102 -1.97 0.05 -7.64
C ALA A 102 -0.55 0.39 -7.17
N GLU A 103 -0.13 -0.17 -6.04
CA GLU A 103 1.24 -0.09 -5.51
C GLU A 103 2.06 -1.28 -6.00
N PHE A 104 3.38 -1.11 -6.17
CA PHE A 104 4.24 -2.17 -6.71
C PHE A 104 5.71 -2.06 -6.31
N ASP A 105 6.05 -1.21 -5.34
CA ASP A 105 7.41 -1.08 -4.80
C ASP A 105 7.72 -2.11 -3.71
N ALA A 106 9.01 -2.48 -3.58
CA ALA A 106 9.53 -3.40 -2.59
C ALA A 106 10.28 -2.68 -1.48
N LEU A 107 10.39 -3.32 -0.32
CA LEU A 107 11.16 -2.84 0.83
C LEU A 107 12.65 -3.18 0.70
N PRO A 108 13.56 -2.20 0.87
CA PRO A 108 14.99 -2.48 0.94
C PRO A 108 15.38 -3.16 2.26
N GLY A 109 16.51 -3.87 2.24
CA GLY A 109 17.15 -4.44 3.44
C GLY A 109 16.53 -5.72 3.97
N ILE A 110 15.53 -6.29 3.28
CA ILE A 110 14.90 -7.55 3.67
C ILE A 110 14.72 -8.46 2.46
N THR A 111 15.18 -9.71 2.56
CA THR A 111 15.04 -10.71 1.49
C THR A 111 14.59 -12.05 2.06
N GLN A 112 13.91 -12.84 1.22
CA GLN A 112 13.46 -14.19 1.56
C GLN A 112 13.11 -14.95 0.28
N THR A 113 13.26 -16.26 0.30
CA THR A 113 12.70 -17.18 -0.72
C THR A 113 11.22 -17.47 -0.41
N ALA A 114 10.54 -18.15 -1.33
CA ALA A 114 9.17 -18.65 -1.11
C ALA A 114 9.17 -19.94 -0.22
N SER A 115 10.05 -19.99 0.78
CA SER A 115 10.14 -21.10 1.74
C SER A 115 9.49 -20.71 3.07
N PRO A 116 8.78 -21.63 3.75
CA PRO A 116 8.24 -21.37 5.08
C PRO A 116 9.33 -21.30 6.17
N GLU A 117 10.57 -21.60 5.81
CA GLU A 117 11.75 -21.45 6.65
C GLU A 117 12.51 -20.17 6.29
N ARG A 118 13.25 -19.62 7.25
CA ARG A 118 14.09 -18.44 7.01
C ARG A 118 15.24 -18.75 6.05
N MET A 119 15.09 -18.31 4.80
CA MET A 119 16.08 -18.48 3.72
C MET A 119 16.28 -17.19 2.95
N LEU A 120 17.40 -16.52 3.20
CA LEU A 120 17.74 -15.27 2.52
C LEU A 120 18.02 -15.48 1.03
N ARG A 121 17.51 -14.60 0.19
CA ARG A 121 17.97 -14.44 -1.21
C ARG A 121 19.28 -13.66 -1.20
N GLN A 122 20.32 -14.26 -1.81
CA GLN A 122 21.65 -13.65 -1.89
C GLN A 122 21.86 -12.79 -3.13
N ASP A 123 20.96 -12.91 -4.12
CA ASP A 123 21.00 -12.24 -5.42
C ASP A 123 20.35 -10.85 -5.41
N ARG A 124 19.76 -10.44 -4.27
CA ARG A 124 19.07 -9.15 -4.11
C ARG A 124 19.15 -8.63 -2.69
N GLN A 125 18.78 -7.36 -2.51
CA GLN A 125 18.78 -6.68 -1.21
C GLN A 125 17.39 -6.10 -0.83
N ALA A 126 16.33 -6.48 -1.56
CA ALA A 126 14.99 -6.03 -1.34
C ALA A 126 13.99 -7.18 -1.48
N GLY A 127 12.78 -7.02 -0.94
CA GLY A 127 11.70 -7.98 -1.03
C GLY A 127 10.33 -7.37 -0.74
N HIS A 128 9.27 -7.99 -1.27
CA HIS A 128 7.90 -7.53 -1.09
C HIS A 128 7.33 -7.92 0.28
N ALA A 129 7.91 -7.36 1.35
CA ALA A 129 7.50 -7.61 2.73
C ALA A 129 6.21 -6.86 3.14
N CYS A 130 5.69 -5.98 2.27
CA CYS A 130 4.42 -5.30 2.40
C CYS A 130 3.36 -5.80 1.40
N GLY A 131 3.74 -6.69 0.47
CA GLY A 131 2.81 -7.33 -0.48
C GLY A 131 2.37 -6.46 -1.65
N HIS A 132 3.11 -5.39 -1.99
CA HIS A 132 2.73 -4.48 -3.08
C HIS A 132 2.74 -5.15 -4.46
N HIS A 133 3.51 -6.21 -4.68
CA HIS A 133 3.41 -7.02 -5.89
C HIS A 133 2.01 -7.62 -6.09
N LEU A 134 1.36 -8.04 -4.99
CA LEU A 134 -0.03 -8.50 -4.99
C LEU A 134 -0.99 -7.32 -5.15
N PHE A 135 -0.73 -6.20 -4.45
CA PHE A 135 -1.55 -5.01 -4.52
C PHE A 135 -1.65 -4.51 -5.98
N GLY A 136 -0.54 -4.29 -6.65
CA GLY A 136 -0.53 -3.85 -8.05
C GLY A 136 -1.24 -4.82 -8.97
N THR A 137 -0.93 -6.10 -8.86
CA THR A 137 -1.50 -7.16 -9.70
C THR A 137 -2.99 -7.34 -9.47
N GLY A 138 -3.44 -7.41 -8.21
CA GLY A 138 -4.86 -7.57 -7.88
C GLY A 138 -5.70 -6.37 -8.32
N SER A 139 -5.16 -5.15 -8.20
CA SER A 139 -5.80 -3.93 -8.70
C SER A 139 -5.96 -3.93 -10.21
N VAL A 140 -4.94 -4.37 -10.95
CA VAL A 140 -4.98 -4.53 -12.41
C VAL A 140 -6.00 -5.59 -12.80
N GLY A 141 -6.00 -6.76 -12.15
CA GLY A 141 -6.98 -7.81 -12.39
C GLY A 141 -8.41 -7.35 -12.16
N ALA A 142 -8.67 -6.67 -11.04
CA ALA A 142 -9.98 -6.12 -10.72
C ALA A 142 -10.44 -5.09 -11.76
N ALA A 143 -9.54 -4.22 -12.22
CA ALA A 143 -9.83 -3.23 -13.24
C ALA A 143 -10.18 -3.88 -14.58
N ILE A 144 -9.47 -4.92 -14.99
CA ILE A 144 -9.74 -5.66 -16.24
C ILE A 144 -11.11 -6.37 -16.16
N ALA A 145 -11.41 -7.04 -15.06
CA ALA A 145 -12.70 -7.70 -14.87
C ALA A 145 -13.87 -6.70 -14.88
N LEU A 146 -13.72 -5.57 -14.18
CA LEU A 146 -14.73 -4.52 -14.18
C LEU A 146 -14.90 -3.89 -15.58
N LYS A 147 -13.83 -3.65 -16.30
CA LYS A 147 -13.85 -3.17 -17.69
C LYS A 147 -14.60 -4.15 -18.60
N ASN A 148 -14.39 -5.46 -18.47
CA ASN A 148 -15.09 -6.46 -19.24
C ASN A 148 -16.59 -6.45 -18.94
N LEU A 149 -16.99 -6.36 -17.67
CA LEU A 149 -18.38 -6.22 -17.26
C LEU A 149 -19.01 -4.93 -17.81
N MET A 150 -18.30 -3.79 -17.75
CA MET A 150 -18.78 -2.51 -18.30
C MET A 150 -19.03 -2.62 -19.80
N ALA A 151 -18.13 -3.26 -20.54
CA ALA A 151 -18.29 -3.49 -21.98
C ALA A 151 -19.47 -4.41 -22.32
N GLU A 152 -19.63 -5.52 -21.58
CA GLU A 152 -20.70 -6.50 -21.77
C GLU A 152 -22.08 -5.89 -21.51
N GLN A 153 -22.19 -5.10 -20.43
CA GLN A 153 -23.48 -4.54 -20.00
C GLN A 153 -23.74 -3.13 -20.51
N GLY A 154 -22.81 -2.53 -21.27
CA GLY A 154 -22.93 -1.14 -21.76
C GLY A 154 -23.02 -0.12 -20.62
N LEU A 155 -22.32 -0.34 -19.51
CA LEU A 155 -22.33 0.58 -18.37
C LEU A 155 -21.53 1.84 -18.70
N PRO A 156 -22.11 3.03 -18.51
CA PRO A 156 -21.39 4.29 -18.70
C PRO A 156 -20.46 4.56 -17.51
N GLY A 157 -19.37 5.28 -17.76
CA GLY A 157 -18.40 5.68 -16.73
C GLY A 157 -16.98 5.53 -17.19
N ARG A 158 -16.07 6.09 -16.40
CA ARG A 158 -14.62 5.95 -16.61
C ARG A 158 -14.01 5.15 -15.47
N LEU A 159 -13.22 4.16 -15.85
CA LEU A 159 -12.42 3.38 -14.93
C LEU A 159 -10.96 3.82 -15.08
N ARG A 160 -10.32 4.16 -13.98
CA ARG A 160 -8.96 4.66 -13.98
C ARG A 160 -8.09 3.88 -12.98
N VAL A 161 -7.01 3.29 -13.47
CA VAL A 161 -5.98 2.66 -12.62
C VAL A 161 -4.83 3.65 -12.46
N TYR A 162 -4.47 3.94 -11.22
CA TYR A 162 -3.33 4.76 -10.88
C TYR A 162 -2.19 3.86 -10.41
N GLY A 163 -1.16 3.72 -11.25
CA GLY A 163 0.11 3.07 -10.85
C GLY A 163 0.91 4.02 -9.98
N THR A 164 0.98 3.69 -8.71
CA THR A 164 1.47 4.59 -7.65
C THR A 164 2.78 4.04 -7.05
N PRO A 165 3.96 4.50 -7.56
CA PRO A 165 5.26 4.03 -7.09
C PRO A 165 5.61 4.57 -5.71
N ALA A 166 6.62 3.96 -5.08
CA ALA A 166 7.36 4.46 -3.93
C ALA A 166 6.50 4.78 -2.69
N GLU A 167 5.54 3.91 -2.34
CA GLU A 167 4.81 4.04 -1.07
C GLU A 167 5.74 3.92 0.12
N GLU A 168 6.69 2.98 0.07
CA GLU A 168 7.65 2.61 1.13
C GLU A 168 8.74 3.67 1.39
N GLY A 169 8.36 4.92 1.55
CA GLY A 169 9.26 6.00 1.95
C GLY A 169 9.50 7.09 0.91
N GLY A 170 8.85 7.02 -0.26
CA GLY A 170 8.91 8.04 -1.29
C GLY A 170 7.64 8.89 -1.40
N SER A 171 6.49 8.36 -0.95
CA SER A 171 5.17 9.00 -1.00
C SER A 171 4.78 9.46 -2.41
N GLY A 172 4.83 8.54 -3.39
CA GLY A 172 4.53 8.84 -4.81
C GLY A 172 3.14 9.43 -5.02
N LYS A 173 2.12 8.99 -4.24
CA LYS A 173 0.75 9.52 -4.33
C LYS A 173 0.65 11.00 -3.96
N VAL A 174 1.52 11.50 -3.08
CA VAL A 174 1.59 12.93 -2.75
C VAL A 174 1.94 13.78 -3.98
N TYR A 175 2.87 13.31 -4.81
CA TYR A 175 3.21 13.98 -6.07
C TYR A 175 2.07 13.89 -7.08
N MET A 176 1.36 12.77 -7.14
CA MET A 176 0.20 12.60 -8.02
C MET A 176 -0.97 13.51 -7.61
N VAL A 177 -1.22 13.66 -6.30
CA VAL A 177 -2.21 14.62 -5.77
C VAL A 177 -1.82 16.05 -6.13
N ARG A 178 -0.55 16.45 -5.93
CA ARG A 178 -0.05 17.77 -6.29
C ARG A 178 -0.15 18.06 -7.79
N ALA A 179 -0.05 17.02 -8.62
CA ALA A 179 -0.24 17.13 -10.07
C ALA A 179 -1.72 17.16 -10.51
N GLY A 180 -2.67 17.13 -9.56
CA GLY A 180 -4.11 17.20 -9.85
C GLY A 180 -4.71 15.93 -10.45
N LEU A 181 -4.03 14.78 -10.39
CA LEU A 181 -4.47 13.57 -11.10
C LEU A 181 -5.76 12.96 -10.54
N PHE A 182 -6.20 13.37 -9.36
CA PHE A 182 -7.40 12.87 -8.68
C PHE A 182 -8.58 13.87 -8.68
N GLU A 183 -8.41 15.10 -9.20
CA GLU A 183 -9.39 16.19 -9.08
C GLU A 183 -10.73 15.88 -9.74
N ASP A 184 -10.74 15.08 -10.81
CA ASP A 184 -11.94 14.68 -11.54
C ASP A 184 -12.43 13.27 -11.20
N ALA A 185 -11.86 12.62 -10.19
CA ALA A 185 -12.30 11.32 -9.72
C ALA A 185 -13.45 11.47 -8.72
N ASP A 186 -14.49 10.64 -8.86
CA ASP A 186 -15.64 10.64 -7.94
C ASP A 186 -15.39 9.75 -6.71
N VAL A 187 -14.67 8.65 -6.90
CA VAL A 187 -14.32 7.67 -5.86
C VAL A 187 -12.99 7.03 -6.18
N VAL A 188 -12.18 6.77 -5.17
CA VAL A 188 -10.96 5.97 -5.29
C VAL A 188 -11.03 4.77 -4.37
N LEU A 189 -10.72 3.60 -4.90
CA LEU A 189 -10.64 2.34 -4.17
C LEU A 189 -9.21 1.85 -4.09
N HIS A 190 -8.88 1.20 -2.97
CA HIS A 190 -7.62 0.51 -2.81
C HIS A 190 -7.81 -0.77 -2.00
N TRP A 191 -6.78 -1.57 -1.93
CA TRP A 191 -6.71 -2.70 -1.03
C TRP A 191 -5.28 -2.86 -0.51
N HIS A 192 -5.05 -3.75 0.43
CA HIS A 192 -3.71 -4.03 0.89
C HIS A 192 -3.58 -5.49 1.32
N ALA A 193 -2.46 -6.10 1.01
CA ALA A 193 -2.08 -7.38 1.53
C ALA A 193 -2.09 -7.39 3.07
N GLY A 194 -2.45 -8.49 3.67
CA GLY A 194 -2.53 -8.60 5.13
C GLY A 194 -2.63 -10.04 5.61
N ASP A 195 -2.81 -10.19 6.89
CA ASP A 195 -2.95 -11.47 7.57
C ASP A 195 -4.42 -11.86 7.83
N ARG A 196 -5.37 -11.01 7.43
CA ARG A 196 -6.82 -11.22 7.63
C ARG A 196 -7.67 -10.39 6.67
N ASN A 197 -8.95 -10.78 6.51
CA ASN A 197 -9.88 -10.07 5.63
C ASN A 197 -10.66 -9.03 6.43
N ALA A 198 -10.55 -7.76 6.08
CA ALA A 198 -11.24 -6.66 6.74
C ALA A 198 -11.42 -5.46 5.80
N ALA A 199 -12.62 -4.89 5.75
CA ALA A 199 -12.77 -3.51 5.30
C ALA A 199 -12.43 -2.62 6.49
N ASN A 200 -11.36 -1.85 6.36
CA ASN A 200 -10.85 -1.03 7.46
C ASN A 200 -11.00 0.46 7.16
N PRO A 201 -12.03 1.12 7.69
CA PRO A 201 -12.23 2.55 7.54
C PRO A 201 -11.47 3.38 8.59
N ALA A 202 -10.57 2.79 9.36
CA ALA A 202 -9.83 3.50 10.38
C ALA A 202 -8.83 4.50 9.77
N THR A 203 -8.59 5.61 10.48
CA THR A 203 -7.52 6.55 10.10
C THR A 203 -6.14 5.90 10.23
N SER A 204 -5.16 6.41 9.46
CA SER A 204 -3.74 6.09 9.62
C SER A 204 -3.02 7.17 10.45
N LEU A 205 -1.70 7.09 10.52
CA LEU A 205 -0.88 8.17 11.09
C LEU A 205 -0.35 9.06 9.96
N ALA A 206 -0.51 10.37 10.10
CA ALA A 206 0.28 11.31 9.32
C ALA A 206 1.76 11.14 9.69
N ASN A 207 2.65 11.35 8.72
CA ASN A 207 4.07 11.08 8.84
C ASN A 207 4.91 12.24 8.28
N LYS A 208 6.05 12.50 8.91
CA LYS A 208 7.16 13.27 8.36
C LYS A 208 8.47 12.54 8.62
N SER A 209 9.36 12.57 7.63
CA SER A 209 10.67 11.94 7.74
C SER A 209 11.79 12.82 7.19
N ALA A 210 12.97 12.69 7.76
CA ALA A 210 14.17 13.41 7.32
C ALA A 210 15.44 12.62 7.59
N ARG A 211 16.45 12.92 6.78
CA ARG A 211 17.84 12.70 7.11
C ARG A 211 18.40 13.95 7.75
N VAL A 212 19.00 13.79 8.91
CA VAL A 212 19.68 14.86 9.62
C VAL A 212 21.16 14.53 9.61
N ARG A 213 21.95 15.39 8.96
CA ARG A 213 23.39 15.23 8.77
C ARG A 213 24.11 16.21 9.63
N PHE A 214 25.09 15.71 10.38
CA PHE A 214 26.00 16.54 11.14
C PHE A 214 27.38 16.52 10.48
N TYR A 215 28.00 17.72 10.45
CA TYR A 215 29.33 17.91 9.91
C TYR A 215 30.22 18.46 11.01
N GLY A 216 31.32 17.79 11.25
CA GLY A 216 32.29 18.09 12.29
C GLY A 216 33.69 18.33 11.75
N GLN A 217 34.68 18.06 12.56
CA GLN A 217 36.09 18.16 12.20
C GLN A 217 36.86 16.94 12.67
N SER A 218 37.54 16.25 11.76
CA SER A 218 38.37 15.10 12.07
C SER A 218 39.62 15.50 12.84
N ALA A 219 40.01 14.65 13.79
CA ALA A 219 41.25 14.72 14.51
C ALA A 219 41.68 13.34 15.00
N HIS A 220 42.94 13.19 15.40
CA HIS A 220 43.37 11.98 16.08
C HIS A 220 42.81 11.97 17.51
N ALA A 221 41.88 11.03 17.80
CA ALA A 221 41.09 11.05 19.03
C ALA A 221 41.93 10.99 20.33
N ALA A 222 43.15 10.45 20.29
CA ALA A 222 44.03 10.36 21.46
C ALA A 222 45.17 11.43 21.45
N ALA A 223 45.65 11.79 20.23
CA ALA A 223 46.83 12.68 20.14
C ALA A 223 46.48 14.18 20.07
N ALA A 224 45.31 14.52 19.54
CA ALA A 224 44.85 15.89 19.39
C ALA A 224 43.33 16.01 19.47
N PRO A 225 42.66 15.49 20.53
CA PRO A 225 41.20 15.49 20.64
C PRO A 225 40.60 16.89 20.63
N GLU A 226 41.33 17.88 21.18
CA GLU A 226 40.90 19.28 21.24
C GLU A 226 40.72 19.95 19.87
N ARG A 227 41.31 19.37 18.80
CA ARG A 227 41.18 19.82 17.42
C ARG A 227 39.97 19.21 16.70
N GLY A 228 39.36 18.19 17.28
CA GLY A 228 38.20 17.50 16.72
C GLY A 228 36.88 18.17 17.12
N ARG A 229 35.87 17.96 16.27
CA ARG A 229 34.45 18.14 16.58
C ARG A 229 33.72 16.95 16.02
N SER A 230 33.21 16.11 16.90
CA SER A 230 32.59 14.85 16.49
C SER A 230 31.18 15.06 15.94
N ALA A 231 30.96 14.75 14.65
CA ALA A 231 29.63 14.73 14.08
C ALA A 231 28.73 13.66 14.72
N LEU A 232 29.34 12.55 15.20
CA LEU A 232 28.60 11.53 15.94
C LEU A 232 28.05 12.07 17.26
N ASP A 233 28.79 12.90 17.97
CA ASP A 233 28.29 13.55 19.21
C ASP A 233 27.07 14.44 18.92
N GLY A 234 27.00 15.06 17.74
CA GLY A 234 25.82 15.79 17.27
C GLY A 234 24.61 14.87 17.12
N VAL A 235 24.79 13.71 16.47
CA VAL A 235 23.73 12.69 16.32
C VAL A 235 23.31 12.14 17.68
N GLU A 236 24.25 11.80 18.55
CA GLU A 236 23.95 11.26 19.89
C GLU A 236 23.23 12.30 20.76
N ALA A 237 23.66 13.54 20.78
CA ALA A 237 23.00 14.62 21.50
C ALA A 237 21.57 14.86 21.01
N MET A 238 21.35 14.89 19.68
CA MET A 238 20.01 15.01 19.09
C MET A 238 19.13 13.85 19.48
N THR A 239 19.59 12.61 19.27
CA THR A 239 18.79 11.41 19.54
C THR A 239 18.50 11.25 21.03
N PHE A 240 19.40 11.65 21.92
CA PHE A 240 19.16 11.70 23.35
C PHE A 240 18.02 12.67 23.68
N MET A 241 18.05 13.91 23.15
CA MET A 241 16.98 14.90 23.34
C MET A 241 15.63 14.41 22.77
N VAL A 242 15.62 13.76 21.58
CA VAL A 242 14.42 13.14 21.02
C VAL A 242 13.87 12.04 21.95
N ASN A 243 14.74 11.24 22.58
CA ASN A 243 14.32 10.23 23.55
C ASN A 243 13.69 10.84 24.80
N LEU A 244 14.27 11.92 25.33
CA LEU A 244 13.66 12.67 26.45
C LEU A 244 12.31 13.28 26.04
N MET A 245 12.18 13.75 24.82
CA MET A 245 10.95 14.34 24.29
C MET A 245 9.78 13.35 24.27
N ARG A 246 10.04 12.02 24.14
CA ARG A 246 9.01 10.98 24.14
C ARG A 246 8.16 10.92 25.40
N GLU A 247 8.69 11.36 26.54
CA GLU A 247 7.96 11.44 27.81
C GLU A 247 6.87 12.55 27.80
N HIS A 248 6.95 13.51 26.85
CA HIS A 248 6.18 14.74 26.86
C HIS A 248 5.50 15.00 25.52
N VAL A 249 4.94 13.95 24.91
CA VAL A 249 4.20 14.00 23.64
C VAL A 249 2.85 13.29 23.78
N PRO A 250 1.84 13.61 22.94
CA PRO A 250 0.56 12.91 22.95
C PRO A 250 0.71 11.41 22.77
N GLU A 251 -0.13 10.62 23.41
CA GLU A 251 -0.07 9.14 23.49
C GLU A 251 0.06 8.44 22.12
N ARG A 252 -0.61 8.95 21.09
CA ARG A 252 -0.58 8.36 19.75
C ARG A 252 0.63 8.74 18.91
N THR A 253 1.58 9.51 19.47
CA THR A 253 2.83 9.87 18.79
C THR A 253 3.74 8.65 18.64
N ARG A 254 4.40 8.57 17.48
CA ARG A 254 5.47 7.59 17.23
C ARG A 254 6.69 8.33 16.67
N MET A 255 7.85 8.06 17.24
CA MET A 255 9.14 8.57 16.79
C MET A 255 10.11 7.42 16.64
N HIS A 256 10.69 7.29 15.48
CA HIS A 256 11.64 6.23 15.15
C HIS A 256 12.87 6.84 14.50
N TYR A 257 14.04 6.28 14.76
CA TYR A 257 15.25 6.68 14.04
C TYR A 257 16.23 5.52 13.93
N VAL A 258 17.10 5.63 12.93
CA VAL A 258 18.30 4.80 12.78
C VAL A 258 19.49 5.71 12.49
N ILE A 259 20.66 5.40 13.06
CA ILE A 259 21.92 6.07 12.73
C ILE A 259 22.46 5.36 11.49
N THR A 260 22.48 6.06 10.37
CA THR A 260 22.89 5.53 9.05
C THR A 260 24.37 5.70 8.80
N SER A 261 25.02 6.66 9.51
CA SER A 261 26.47 6.84 9.52
C SER A 261 26.90 7.41 10.88
N GLY A 262 27.95 6.83 11.47
CA GLY A 262 28.47 7.23 12.81
C GLY A 262 30.00 7.17 12.88
N GLY A 263 30.71 7.17 11.75
CA GLY A 263 32.17 7.02 11.70
C GLY A 263 32.62 5.59 11.39
N LYS A 264 33.93 5.36 11.31
CA LYS A 264 34.51 4.08 10.87
C LYS A 264 35.56 3.50 11.82
N ALA A 265 36.30 4.34 12.53
CA ALA A 265 37.36 3.91 13.41
C ALA A 265 37.40 4.76 14.71
N PRO A 266 37.52 4.15 15.90
CA PRO A 266 37.39 4.86 17.17
C PRO A 266 38.52 5.84 17.47
N ASN A 267 39.66 5.73 16.78
CA ASN A 267 40.79 6.64 16.92
C ASN A 267 40.74 7.83 15.95
N VAL A 268 39.67 7.95 15.14
CA VAL A 268 39.41 9.08 14.26
C VAL A 268 38.12 9.76 14.69
N VAL A 269 38.18 11.04 15.09
CA VAL A 269 36.98 11.83 15.37
C VAL A 269 36.14 11.95 14.11
N PRO A 270 34.86 11.48 14.07
CA PRO A 270 34.04 11.53 12.88
C PRO A 270 33.71 12.96 12.45
N ASP A 271 33.99 13.29 11.20
CA ASP A 271 33.64 14.58 10.58
C ASP A 271 32.29 14.57 9.87
N PHE A 272 31.67 13.39 9.75
CA PHE A 272 30.33 13.20 9.21
C PHE A 272 29.58 12.13 9.98
N ALA A 273 28.32 12.43 10.32
CA ALA A 273 27.36 11.45 10.84
C ALA A 273 25.95 11.77 10.36
N GLU A 274 25.10 10.74 10.22
CA GLU A 274 23.75 10.88 9.72
C GLU A 274 22.77 10.04 10.55
N VAL A 275 21.62 10.61 10.85
CA VAL A 275 20.46 9.93 11.42
C VAL A 275 19.26 10.10 10.51
N TYR A 276 18.55 8.98 10.22
CA TYR A 276 17.30 8.97 9.49
C TYR A 276 16.16 8.74 10.47
N LEU A 277 15.16 9.62 10.47
CA LEU A 277 14.08 9.62 11.47
C LEU A 277 12.68 9.76 10.84
N TYR A 278 11.69 9.24 11.57
CA TYR A 278 10.26 9.37 11.33
C TYR A 278 9.57 9.95 12.55
N VAL A 279 8.64 10.88 12.32
CA VAL A 279 7.71 11.40 13.33
C VAL A 279 6.29 11.20 12.82
N ARG A 280 5.42 10.58 13.63
CA ARG A 280 4.07 10.21 13.25
C ARG A 280 3.05 10.62 14.31
N HIS A 281 1.91 11.12 13.86
CA HIS A 281 0.72 11.36 14.69
C HIS A 281 -0.53 11.37 13.79
N PRO A 282 -1.72 10.91 14.24
CA PRO A 282 -2.94 10.94 13.42
C PRO A 282 -3.39 12.36 13.08
N GLU A 283 -3.13 13.34 13.94
CA GLU A 283 -3.50 14.73 13.72
C GLU A 283 -2.34 15.55 13.13
N ALA A 284 -2.55 16.11 11.94
CA ALA A 284 -1.53 16.85 11.20
C ALA A 284 -1.01 18.09 11.96
N SER A 285 -1.88 18.79 12.72
CA SER A 285 -1.49 19.95 13.55
C SER A 285 -0.56 19.55 14.69
N VAL A 286 -0.81 18.42 15.34
CA VAL A 286 0.07 17.87 16.38
C VAL A 286 1.40 17.43 15.76
N LEU A 287 1.37 16.75 14.62
CA LEU A 287 2.58 16.35 13.89
C LEU A 287 3.45 17.57 13.55
N ALA A 288 2.86 18.68 13.10
CA ALA A 288 3.59 19.90 12.78
C ALA A 288 4.35 20.44 14.01
N GLY A 289 3.68 20.58 15.16
CA GLY A 289 4.34 21.03 16.39
C GLY A 289 5.40 20.08 16.92
N LEU A 290 5.22 18.76 16.74
CA LEU A 290 6.25 17.77 17.09
C LEU A 290 7.46 17.88 16.17
N TRP A 291 7.22 18.12 14.89
CA TRP A 291 8.27 18.30 13.89
C TRP A 291 9.15 19.49 14.21
N ASP A 292 8.57 20.65 14.54
CA ASP A 292 9.32 21.85 14.93
C ASP A 292 10.21 21.55 16.13
N ARG A 293 9.71 20.86 17.16
CA ARG A 293 10.51 20.45 18.32
C ARG A 293 11.66 19.51 17.97
N VAL A 294 11.48 18.61 16.99
CA VAL A 294 12.57 17.74 16.50
C VAL A 294 13.63 18.57 15.78
N LEU A 295 13.25 19.58 15.00
CA LEU A 295 14.19 20.49 14.36
C LEU A 295 14.99 21.29 15.40
N ASP A 296 14.33 21.75 16.46
CA ASP A 296 15.00 22.45 17.58
C ASP A 296 16.04 21.54 18.24
N THR A 297 15.78 20.23 18.41
CA THR A 297 16.78 19.32 18.97
C THR A 297 18.00 19.15 18.06
N ALA A 298 17.82 19.16 16.74
CA ALA A 298 18.92 19.10 15.78
C ALA A 298 19.81 20.34 15.86
N GLN A 299 19.20 21.53 15.89
CA GLN A 299 19.92 22.79 16.03
C GLN A 299 20.65 22.93 17.39
N ALA A 300 19.98 22.55 18.48
CA ALA A 300 20.56 22.54 19.81
C ALA A 300 21.75 21.58 19.92
N ALA A 301 21.66 20.41 19.31
CA ALA A 301 22.74 19.43 19.26
C ALA A 301 23.96 19.98 18.51
N ALA A 302 23.75 20.57 17.33
CA ALA A 302 24.82 21.18 16.55
C ALA A 302 25.53 22.30 17.33
N LEU A 303 24.77 23.20 17.97
CA LEU A 303 25.30 24.28 18.79
C LEU A 303 26.12 23.73 19.98
N GLY A 304 25.59 22.72 20.68
CA GLY A 304 26.24 22.15 21.86
C GLY A 304 27.51 21.37 21.56
N THR A 305 27.61 20.74 20.41
CA THR A 305 28.76 19.94 19.99
C THR A 305 29.76 20.69 19.11
N GLY A 306 29.42 21.93 18.72
CA GLY A 306 30.25 22.74 17.82
C GLY A 306 30.34 22.15 16.42
N THR A 307 29.26 21.52 15.95
CA THR A 307 29.11 20.93 14.59
C THR A 307 28.15 21.79 13.76
N GLU A 308 28.10 21.52 12.45
CA GLU A 308 27.06 22.04 11.56
C GLU A 308 26.00 20.98 11.33
N VAL A 309 24.75 21.41 11.09
CA VAL A 309 23.62 20.49 10.82
C VAL A 309 22.92 20.86 9.53
N GLU A 310 22.61 19.83 8.73
CA GLU A 310 21.80 19.90 7.50
C GLU A 310 20.59 18.99 7.65
N LEU A 311 19.43 19.47 7.19
CA LEU A 311 18.18 18.70 7.18
C LEU A 311 17.76 18.44 5.72
N GLU A 312 17.56 17.18 5.38
CA GLU A 312 16.91 16.76 4.15
C GLU A 312 15.57 16.10 4.47
N VAL A 313 14.46 16.81 4.21
CA VAL A 313 13.11 16.22 4.34
C VAL A 313 12.92 15.21 3.23
N MET A 314 12.72 13.94 3.59
CA MET A 314 12.57 12.85 2.63
C MET A 314 11.15 12.79 2.08
N HIS A 315 10.16 12.73 2.96
CA HIS A 315 8.74 12.71 2.59
C HIS A 315 7.85 13.10 3.76
N GLY A 316 6.57 13.27 3.48
CA GLY A 316 5.52 13.41 4.47
C GLY A 316 4.16 13.16 3.81
N ASN A 317 3.24 12.57 4.56
CA ASN A 317 1.89 12.27 4.12
C ASN A 317 0.87 12.59 5.20
N HIS A 318 -0.35 12.85 4.79
CA HIS A 318 -1.49 13.02 5.69
C HIS A 318 -1.99 11.67 6.23
N ALA A 319 -2.67 11.72 7.38
CA ALA A 319 -3.44 10.58 7.86
C ALA A 319 -4.62 10.29 6.91
N LEU A 320 -4.99 9.02 6.76
CA LEU A 320 -6.15 8.63 5.98
C LEU A 320 -7.42 9.25 6.56
N LEU A 321 -8.23 9.88 5.70
CA LEU A 321 -9.55 10.41 6.03
C LEU A 321 -10.60 9.32 5.79
N PRO A 322 -11.21 8.73 6.83
CA PRO A 322 -12.17 7.66 6.67
C PRO A 322 -13.44 8.08 5.93
N ASN A 323 -13.93 7.21 5.03
CA ASN A 323 -15.22 7.36 4.39
C ASN A 323 -16.14 6.21 4.80
N GLU A 324 -17.06 6.47 5.74
CA GLU A 324 -17.94 5.45 6.33
C GLU A 324 -18.88 4.82 5.30
N THR A 325 -19.45 5.60 4.40
CA THR A 325 -20.41 5.11 3.39
C THR A 325 -19.75 4.11 2.46
N LEU A 326 -18.59 4.45 1.93
CA LEU A 326 -17.81 3.56 1.06
C LEU A 326 -17.30 2.34 1.82
N ALA A 327 -16.82 2.50 3.05
CA ALA A 327 -16.36 1.39 3.87
C ALA A 327 -17.45 0.37 4.17
N ARG A 328 -18.68 0.83 4.45
CA ARG A 328 -19.84 -0.07 4.61
C ARG A 328 -20.19 -0.82 3.32
N ALA A 329 -20.08 -0.16 2.15
CA ALA A 329 -20.27 -0.82 0.86
C ALA A 329 -19.17 -1.85 0.62
N MET A 330 -17.92 -1.50 0.87
CA MET A 330 -16.77 -2.39 0.76
C MET A 330 -16.92 -3.62 1.65
N HIS A 331 -17.28 -3.43 2.92
CA HIS A 331 -17.49 -4.52 3.88
C HIS A 331 -18.62 -5.48 3.45
N ARG A 332 -19.75 -4.95 2.94
CA ARG A 332 -20.83 -5.82 2.42
C ARG A 332 -20.36 -6.68 1.25
N ASN A 333 -19.58 -6.11 0.33
CA ASN A 333 -19.07 -6.83 -0.83
C ASN A 333 -18.00 -7.85 -0.43
N LEU A 334 -17.06 -7.47 0.43
CA LEU A 334 -16.05 -8.39 0.98
C LEU A 334 -16.72 -9.55 1.72
N SER A 335 -17.75 -9.28 2.54
CA SER A 335 -18.50 -10.33 3.25
C SER A 335 -19.27 -11.26 2.33
N ALA A 336 -19.70 -10.78 1.15
CA ALA A 336 -20.38 -11.60 0.16
C ALA A 336 -19.40 -12.52 -0.62
N VAL A 337 -18.15 -12.07 -0.80
CA VAL A 337 -17.06 -12.90 -1.37
C VAL A 337 -16.57 -13.89 -0.32
N GLY A 338 -16.39 -13.44 0.92
CA GLY A 338 -15.90 -14.26 2.03
C GLY A 338 -14.38 -14.40 2.06
N GLY A 339 -13.92 -15.32 2.88
CA GLY A 339 -12.54 -15.76 2.95
C GLY A 339 -12.33 -17.06 2.17
N TYR A 340 -11.14 -17.62 2.29
CA TYR A 340 -10.75 -18.84 1.57
C TYR A 340 -10.19 -19.90 2.54
N ARG A 341 -10.03 -21.12 2.06
CA ARG A 341 -9.48 -22.24 2.83
C ARG A 341 -8.17 -22.70 2.20
N TYR A 342 -7.21 -22.95 3.04
CA TYR A 342 -5.95 -23.57 2.62
C TYR A 342 -6.16 -25.00 2.08
N SER A 343 -5.49 -25.33 1.00
CA SER A 343 -5.22 -26.70 0.61
C SER A 343 -4.31 -27.40 1.65
N GLU A 344 -4.13 -28.70 1.55
CA GLU A 344 -3.22 -29.43 2.46
C GLU A 344 -1.78 -28.90 2.38
N ALA A 345 -1.30 -28.52 1.20
CA ALA A 345 0.04 -27.99 1.01
C ALA A 345 0.18 -26.59 1.62
N GLU A 346 -0.81 -25.72 1.43
CA GLU A 346 -0.83 -24.38 2.01
C GLU A 346 -0.96 -24.42 3.54
N LEU A 347 -1.75 -25.35 4.07
CA LEU A 347 -1.85 -25.57 5.51
C LEU A 347 -0.52 -26.03 6.11
N ALA A 348 0.18 -26.94 5.43
CA ALA A 348 1.52 -27.38 5.88
C ALA A 348 2.52 -26.22 5.87
N PHE A 349 2.49 -25.38 4.82
CA PHE A 349 3.29 -24.16 4.76
C PHE A 349 2.93 -23.21 5.91
N ALA A 350 1.64 -22.96 6.13
CA ALA A 350 1.16 -22.05 7.15
C ALA A 350 1.53 -22.49 8.57
N LEU A 351 1.44 -23.79 8.87
CA LEU A 351 1.88 -24.36 10.16
C LEU A 351 3.37 -24.13 10.41
N THR A 352 4.23 -24.32 9.39
CA THR A 352 5.66 -24.06 9.51
C THR A 352 5.97 -22.56 9.72
N ILE A 353 5.24 -21.67 9.05
CA ILE A 353 5.34 -20.22 9.30
C ILE A 353 4.92 -19.89 10.74
N GLU A 354 3.83 -20.49 11.22
CA GLU A 354 3.30 -20.24 12.57
C GLU A 354 4.29 -20.65 13.67
N GLU A 355 5.03 -21.74 13.49
CA GLU A 355 6.10 -22.13 14.40
C GLU A 355 7.15 -21.04 14.61
N SER A 356 7.37 -20.19 13.61
CA SER A 356 8.31 -19.07 13.70
C SER A 356 7.82 -17.89 14.56
N PHE A 357 6.55 -17.88 14.96
CA PHE A 357 5.98 -16.83 15.82
C PHE A 357 6.24 -17.05 17.32
N GLY A 358 6.81 -18.20 17.71
CA GLY A 358 7.02 -18.58 19.10
C GLY A 358 5.73 -18.95 19.82
N ASP A 359 5.66 -18.71 21.12
CA ASP A 359 4.56 -19.12 22.00
C ASP A 359 3.26 -18.29 21.82
N ARG A 360 2.96 -17.82 20.61
CA ARG A 360 1.68 -17.13 20.35
C ARG A 360 0.57 -18.16 20.12
N PRO A 361 -0.67 -17.84 20.55
CA PRO A 361 -1.83 -18.64 20.15
C PRO A 361 -1.96 -18.69 18.61
N SER A 362 -2.36 -19.84 18.08
CA SER A 362 -2.65 -19.98 16.66
C SER A 362 -3.79 -19.05 16.26
N GLU A 363 -3.62 -18.37 15.13
CA GLU A 363 -4.64 -17.53 14.46
C GLU A 363 -5.14 -18.16 13.16
N LEU A 364 -4.71 -19.38 12.82
CA LEU A 364 -5.16 -20.11 11.63
C LEU A 364 -6.69 -20.29 11.66
N GLY A 365 -7.31 -20.08 10.51
CA GLY A 365 -8.77 -20.03 10.35
C GLY A 365 -9.32 -18.61 10.21
N LEU A 366 -8.55 -17.56 10.59
CA LEU A 366 -8.98 -16.18 10.38
C LEU A 366 -9.00 -15.77 8.91
N GLU A 367 -8.21 -16.42 8.05
CA GLU A 367 -8.26 -16.26 6.59
C GLU A 367 -9.61 -16.69 5.98
N GLN A 368 -10.38 -17.53 6.69
CA GLN A 368 -11.69 -18.01 6.24
C GLN A 368 -12.83 -17.04 6.55
N THR A 369 -12.57 -15.99 7.32
CA THR A 369 -13.60 -15.09 7.83
C THR A 369 -13.33 -13.65 7.43
N VAL A 370 -14.38 -12.85 7.36
CA VAL A 370 -14.30 -11.39 7.23
C VAL A 370 -14.56 -10.77 8.60
N LEU A 371 -13.61 -9.97 9.08
CA LEU A 371 -13.72 -9.33 10.39
C LEU A 371 -14.85 -8.30 10.41
N PRO A 372 -15.49 -8.11 11.56
CA PRO A 372 -16.50 -7.05 11.74
C PRO A 372 -15.94 -5.68 11.38
N LEU A 373 -16.79 -4.83 10.78
CA LEU A 373 -16.44 -3.45 10.47
C LEU A 373 -16.16 -2.66 11.75
N ARG A 374 -14.96 -2.08 11.84
CA ARG A 374 -14.53 -1.24 12.96
C ARG A 374 -13.97 0.08 12.44
N PHE A 375 -14.20 1.16 13.18
CA PHE A 375 -13.77 2.52 12.86
C PHE A 375 -12.62 3.00 13.75
N ASP A 376 -12.24 2.21 14.73
CA ASP A 376 -11.16 2.46 15.67
C ASP A 376 -9.87 1.74 15.24
N GLY A 377 -8.74 2.29 15.59
CA GLY A 377 -7.44 1.70 15.31
C GLY A 377 -6.81 2.27 14.05
N GLY A 378 -5.72 1.76 13.65
CA GLY A 378 -4.84 2.24 12.59
C GLY A 378 -3.58 2.83 13.19
N ALA A 379 -2.46 2.14 12.97
CA ALA A 379 -1.15 2.51 13.53
C ALA A 379 -0.08 2.70 12.46
N GLY A 380 -0.35 2.28 11.21
CA GLY A 380 0.53 2.50 10.08
C GLY A 380 0.38 3.90 9.48
N SER A 381 1.26 4.24 8.56
CA SER A 381 1.14 5.41 7.69
C SER A 381 1.05 4.92 6.26
N THR A 382 0.36 5.66 5.40
CA THR A 382 0.32 5.42 3.96
C THR A 382 0.03 6.73 3.25
N ASP A 383 0.60 6.93 2.08
CA ASP A 383 0.36 8.09 1.24
C ASP A 383 -1.01 8.07 0.52
N VAL A 384 -1.78 6.97 0.66
CA VAL A 384 -3.24 6.94 0.36
C VAL A 384 -3.97 8.00 1.20
N GLY A 385 -3.40 8.38 2.36
CA GLY A 385 -3.91 9.48 3.17
C GLY A 385 -4.13 10.74 2.33
N ASP A 386 -3.12 11.19 1.57
CA ASP A 386 -3.22 12.41 0.76
C ASP A 386 -4.32 12.30 -0.31
N VAL A 387 -4.50 11.14 -0.95
CA VAL A 387 -5.59 10.89 -1.89
C VAL A 387 -6.95 11.05 -1.21
N SER A 388 -7.10 10.53 0.01
CA SER A 388 -8.37 10.55 0.75
C SER A 388 -8.85 11.96 1.15
N TRP A 389 -7.97 12.96 1.16
CA TRP A 389 -8.33 14.35 1.42
C TRP A 389 -8.81 15.12 0.19
N VAL A 390 -8.61 14.59 -1.00
CA VAL A 390 -9.02 15.23 -2.26
C VAL A 390 -10.15 14.49 -2.97
N VAL A 391 -10.33 13.19 -2.70
CA VAL A 391 -11.39 12.36 -3.28
C VAL A 391 -11.90 11.33 -2.27
N PRO A 392 -13.23 11.02 -2.23
CA PRO A 392 -13.76 9.95 -1.39
C PRO A 392 -13.03 8.62 -1.62
N THR A 393 -12.35 8.11 -0.60
CA THR A 393 -11.46 6.95 -0.71
C THR A 393 -11.81 5.90 0.34
N THR A 394 -11.73 4.63 -0.02
CA THR A 394 -11.83 3.51 0.93
C THR A 394 -11.02 2.32 0.46
N GLY A 395 -10.68 1.45 1.40
CA GLY A 395 -9.93 0.23 1.10
C GLY A 395 -10.31 -0.96 1.96
N LEU A 396 -9.70 -2.09 1.63
CA LEU A 396 -9.80 -3.33 2.38
C LEU A 396 -8.43 -3.97 2.56
N ARG A 397 -8.35 -4.93 3.46
CA ARG A 397 -7.22 -5.88 3.57
C ARG A 397 -7.72 -7.28 3.27
N THR A 398 -6.88 -8.08 2.64
CA THR A 398 -7.14 -9.51 2.43
C THR A 398 -6.02 -10.34 3.03
N ALA A 399 -6.39 -11.55 3.47
CA ALA A 399 -5.45 -12.53 4.01
C ALA A 399 -4.61 -13.12 2.86
N THR A 400 -3.53 -12.46 2.51
CA THR A 400 -2.50 -12.90 1.55
C THR A 400 -1.23 -13.39 2.26
N TRP A 401 -1.26 -13.38 3.58
CA TRP A 401 -0.24 -13.91 4.47
C TRP A 401 -0.89 -14.86 5.47
N VAL A 402 -0.09 -15.74 6.03
CA VAL A 402 -0.52 -16.61 7.13
C VAL A 402 -0.99 -15.74 8.30
N PRO A 403 -2.17 -16.01 8.89
CA PRO A 403 -2.67 -15.26 10.05
C PRO A 403 -1.62 -15.11 11.16
N GLY A 404 -1.53 -13.92 11.74
CA GLY A 404 -0.49 -13.57 12.71
C GLY A 404 0.81 -13.03 12.11
N THR A 405 0.97 -13.06 10.79
CA THR A 405 2.14 -12.49 10.10
C THR A 405 2.13 -10.96 10.19
N SER A 406 3.24 -10.38 10.65
CA SER A 406 3.44 -8.93 10.61
C SER A 406 3.87 -8.48 9.22
N ALA A 407 3.39 -7.33 8.77
CA ALA A 407 4.01 -6.64 7.65
C ALA A 407 5.49 -6.34 7.93
N HIS A 408 6.30 -6.15 6.88
CA HIS A 408 7.74 -5.90 6.96
C HIS A 408 8.51 -7.07 7.61
N SER A 409 8.02 -8.29 7.41
CA SER A 409 8.65 -9.52 7.89
C SER A 409 9.05 -10.45 6.75
N TRP A 410 9.97 -11.37 7.02
CA TRP A 410 10.35 -12.38 6.04
C TRP A 410 9.21 -13.37 5.75
N GLN A 411 8.34 -13.60 6.71
CA GLN A 411 7.15 -14.46 6.56
C GLN A 411 6.18 -13.89 5.53
N ALA A 412 6.01 -12.56 5.50
CA ALA A 412 5.20 -11.88 4.49
C ALA A 412 5.76 -12.08 3.08
N ILE A 413 7.10 -11.96 2.90
CA ILE A 413 7.76 -12.24 1.62
C ILE A 413 7.57 -13.70 1.22
N ALA A 414 7.78 -14.62 2.16
CA ALA A 414 7.65 -16.05 1.90
C ALA A 414 6.25 -16.42 1.40
N ALA A 415 5.21 -16.01 2.12
CA ALA A 415 3.82 -16.28 1.76
C ALA A 415 3.42 -15.61 0.42
N GLY A 416 3.83 -14.37 0.19
CA GLY A 416 3.55 -13.64 -1.05
C GLY A 416 4.18 -14.24 -2.31
N GLY A 417 5.18 -15.12 -2.18
CA GLY A 417 5.79 -15.89 -3.28
C GLY A 417 5.16 -17.26 -3.53
N THR A 418 4.02 -17.55 -2.91
CA THR A 418 3.30 -18.82 -3.00
C THR A 418 1.84 -18.62 -3.42
N SER A 419 1.08 -19.71 -3.56
CA SER A 419 -0.36 -19.68 -3.81
C SER A 419 -1.20 -19.07 -2.66
N ILE A 420 -0.61 -18.86 -1.48
CA ILE A 420 -1.28 -18.14 -0.38
C ILE A 420 -1.45 -16.65 -0.71
N GLY A 421 -0.46 -16.05 -1.39
CA GLY A 421 -0.53 -14.68 -1.89
C GLY A 421 -1.47 -14.54 -3.08
#